data_24abee7613548260713751c4e0e3694a
#
_entry.id   24abee7613548260713751c4e0e3694a
#
_cell.length_a   1.000
_cell.length_b   1.000
_cell.length_c   1.000
_cell.angle_alpha   90.00
_cell.angle_beta   90.00
_cell.angle_gamma   90.00
#
_symmetry.space_group_name_H-M   'P 1'
#
loop_
_entity.id
_entity.type
_entity.pdbx_description
1 polymer ?
#
loop_
_entity_poly.entity_id
_entity_poly.type
_entity_poly.pdbx_seq_one_letter_code
_entity_poly.pdbx_strand_id
1 'polypeptide(L)'
;MGQFPRSTVAQWSSSRLGGISRKGTTPAPGLSLMRAEGRLLALCARTTVSEFVRVEVADLACDGIDWELVWQLSRAHGVAPLVYRNLVTICPAAVPSSIHEAFRRHNQANALLNSLLAKELVTLLDALAAKGVTAIPFKGVTLAQTAYGDLGLRECADIDLFVEQGAIPQARKVLWSQGYQLTSQDMGGGEESGEPYHFFQRRNGIVAVDLQWMMARRHFGFRLDRSAFWGRLKPVHLPTKSVMGLCPEDLLILLCVHGSKHAWGPLKWVCDVAELVRRRPALDWSRVLFQAGEWRCRRLVLLGLAMAHSLFDTAVPLTILQEIETDADIPVLVRKMPKQLLKNPRHGIDEDCAEALYMTLKDSWLERWKLGVALCR
;
A
#
# COMPACT_ATOMS: atom_id res chain seq x y z
N MET A 1 46.72 -33.05 15.49
CA MET A 1 47.36 -32.36 14.36
C MET A 1 46.73 -32.93 13.09
N GLY A 2 45.91 -32.15 12.41
CA GLY A 2 45.24 -32.53 11.17
C GLY A 2 44.65 -31.24 10.59
N GLN A 3 45.39 -30.62 9.70
CA GLN A 3 45.05 -29.37 9.02
C GLN A 3 43.89 -29.63 8.06
N PHE A 4 42.80 -28.86 8.19
CA PHE A 4 41.78 -28.71 7.14
C PHE A 4 42.25 -27.67 6.12
N PRO A 5 42.15 -27.93 4.80
CA PRO A 5 42.58 -26.96 3.78
C PRO A 5 41.60 -25.81 3.65
N ARG A 6 42.13 -24.59 3.76
CA ARG A 6 41.53 -23.37 3.23
C ARG A 6 41.60 -23.43 1.71
N SER A 7 40.47 -23.24 1.05
CA SER A 7 40.30 -22.74 -0.31
C SER A 7 39.15 -23.45 -1.02
N THR A 8 38.03 -22.72 -1.17
CA THR A 8 37.26 -22.68 -2.43
C THR A 8 36.19 -21.61 -2.32
N VAL A 9 36.60 -20.38 -2.01
CA VAL A 9 35.87 -19.16 -2.38
C VAL A 9 36.64 -18.61 -3.58
N ALA A 10 36.43 -19.22 -4.72
CA ALA A 10 36.98 -18.70 -5.96
C ALA A 10 36.15 -19.18 -7.14
N GLN A 11 35.84 -18.25 -7.99
CA GLN A 11 35.44 -18.43 -9.39
C GLN A 11 33.97 -18.80 -9.65
N TRP A 12 33.08 -17.89 -9.32
CA TRP A 12 32.03 -17.61 -10.30
C TRP A 12 32.53 -16.48 -11.21
N SER A 13 33.46 -16.84 -12.07
CA SER A 13 33.93 -15.96 -13.12
C SER A 13 32.83 -15.73 -14.14
N SER A 14 32.76 -14.49 -14.56
CA SER A 14 31.95 -13.82 -15.57
C SER A 14 31.90 -14.44 -16.99
N SER A 15 32.07 -15.74 -17.17
CA SER A 15 32.28 -16.35 -18.49
C SER A 15 31.16 -17.25 -19.00
N ARG A 16 29.95 -17.25 -18.42
CA ARG A 16 28.79 -17.99 -18.97
C ARG A 16 27.51 -17.16 -19.17
N LEU A 17 27.57 -15.85 -19.12
CA LEU A 17 26.47 -15.02 -19.64
C LEU A 17 26.90 -14.48 -20.99
N GLY A 18 26.75 -15.35 -22.01
CA GLY A 18 26.86 -14.95 -23.42
C GLY A 18 25.90 -13.80 -23.69
N GLY A 19 26.49 -12.67 -24.13
CA GLY A 19 25.92 -11.61 -24.95
C GLY A 19 24.42 -11.30 -24.84
N ILE A 20 23.86 -11.03 -23.64
CA ILE A 20 22.58 -10.33 -23.57
C ILE A 20 22.90 -8.86 -23.77
N SER A 21 22.58 -8.40 -24.96
CA SER A 21 22.71 -7.00 -25.37
C SER A 21 22.10 -6.08 -24.30
N ARG A 22 22.92 -5.17 -23.75
CA ARG A 22 22.51 -4.10 -22.79
C ARG A 22 21.59 -3.05 -23.44
N LYS A 23 20.78 -3.42 -24.44
CA LYS A 23 19.82 -2.53 -25.09
C LYS A 23 18.44 -2.75 -24.52
N GLY A 24 17.99 -1.83 -23.64
CA GLY A 24 16.57 -1.52 -23.56
C GLY A 24 15.84 -1.69 -22.24
N THR A 25 16.44 -1.37 -21.06
CA THR A 25 15.60 -0.89 -19.92
C THR A 25 16.49 -0.04 -19.00
N THR A 26 16.29 1.27 -19.07
CA THR A 26 16.86 2.20 -18.09
C THR A 26 16.20 1.90 -16.74
N PRO A 27 16.94 1.91 -15.60
CA PRO A 27 16.34 1.78 -14.28
C PRO A 27 15.21 2.79 -14.12
N ALA A 28 14.15 2.41 -13.41
CA ALA A 28 13.03 3.32 -13.12
C ALA A 28 13.58 4.67 -12.64
N PRO A 29 13.17 5.80 -13.24
CA PRO A 29 13.84 7.10 -13.08
C PRO A 29 13.96 7.58 -11.62
N GLY A 30 13.08 7.11 -10.73
CA GLY A 30 13.08 7.43 -9.31
C GLY A 30 14.15 6.72 -8.48
N LEU A 31 14.75 5.62 -8.98
CA LEU A 31 15.65 4.76 -8.18
C LEU A 31 17.12 5.22 -8.22
N SER A 32 17.57 5.85 -9.29
CA SER A 32 18.99 6.20 -9.52
C SER A 32 19.57 7.19 -8.51
N LEU A 33 18.74 7.90 -7.76
CA LEU A 33 19.13 8.94 -6.80
C LEU A 33 18.98 8.50 -5.33
N MET A 34 18.71 7.22 -5.08
CA MET A 34 18.53 6.65 -3.75
C MET A 34 19.83 6.02 -3.23
N ARG A 35 19.91 5.89 -1.89
CA ARG A 35 20.94 5.03 -1.27
C ARG A 35 20.73 3.58 -1.72
N ALA A 36 21.79 2.78 -1.70
CA ALA A 36 21.78 1.38 -2.13
C ALA A 36 20.69 0.56 -1.42
N GLU A 37 20.51 0.74 -0.11
CA GLU A 37 19.51 0.02 0.69
C GLU A 37 18.08 0.40 0.29
N GLY A 38 17.81 1.69 0.06
CA GLY A 38 16.49 2.15 -0.42
C GLY A 38 16.18 1.65 -1.82
N ARG A 39 17.19 1.60 -2.70
CA ARG A 39 17.07 1.05 -4.04
C ARG A 39 16.80 -0.46 -4.00
N LEU A 40 17.57 -1.21 -3.20
CA LEU A 40 17.34 -2.64 -2.97
C LEU A 40 15.93 -2.91 -2.46
N LEU A 41 15.46 -2.11 -1.48
CA LEU A 41 14.11 -2.20 -0.94
C LEU A 41 13.04 -2.06 -2.03
N ALA A 42 13.12 -1.00 -2.83
CA ALA A 42 12.14 -0.73 -3.89
C ALA A 42 12.17 -1.80 -5.01
N LEU A 43 13.35 -2.31 -5.36
CA LEU A 43 13.51 -3.39 -6.33
C LEU A 43 12.91 -4.71 -5.81
N CYS A 44 13.01 -4.99 -4.51
CA CYS A 44 12.47 -6.19 -3.89
C CYS A 44 11.00 -6.08 -3.45
N ALA A 45 10.43 -4.89 -3.30
CA ALA A 45 9.07 -4.69 -2.80
C ALA A 45 7.99 -4.93 -3.88
N ARG A 46 8.02 -6.07 -4.56
CA ARG A 46 7.09 -6.44 -5.66
C ARG A 46 6.82 -7.94 -5.71
N THR A 47 5.66 -8.34 -6.24
CA THR A 47 5.30 -9.76 -6.36
C THR A 47 5.99 -10.45 -7.53
N THR A 48 6.34 -9.73 -8.58
CA THR A 48 7.04 -10.26 -9.77
C THR A 48 8.30 -9.45 -10.03
N VAL A 49 9.38 -10.14 -10.33
CA VAL A 49 10.71 -9.56 -10.57
C VAL A 49 11.18 -9.98 -11.95
N SER A 50 11.47 -8.99 -12.82
CA SER A 50 12.07 -9.25 -14.13
C SER A 50 13.54 -9.70 -13.98
N GLU A 51 14.09 -10.33 -15.03
CA GLU A 51 15.49 -10.76 -15.00
C GLU A 51 16.45 -9.58 -14.81
N PHE A 52 16.16 -8.43 -15.43
CA PHE A 52 16.93 -7.21 -15.22
C PHE A 52 16.98 -6.79 -13.74
N VAL A 53 15.83 -6.79 -13.07
CA VAL A 53 15.75 -6.45 -11.64
C VAL A 53 16.45 -7.51 -10.78
N ARG A 54 16.43 -8.78 -11.15
CA ARG A 54 17.16 -9.86 -10.45
C ARG A 54 18.67 -9.60 -10.45
N VAL A 55 19.22 -9.27 -11.61
CA VAL A 55 20.64 -8.94 -11.73
C VAL A 55 21.01 -7.74 -10.87
N GLU A 56 20.21 -6.66 -10.95
CA GLU A 56 20.43 -5.44 -10.18
C GLU A 56 20.36 -5.68 -8.65
N VAL A 57 19.40 -6.50 -8.19
CA VAL A 57 19.28 -6.90 -6.76
C VAL A 57 20.50 -7.72 -6.33
N ALA A 58 20.97 -8.67 -7.15
CA ALA A 58 22.13 -9.48 -6.84
C ALA A 58 23.41 -8.64 -6.77
N ASP A 59 23.61 -7.71 -7.70
CA ASP A 59 24.74 -6.79 -7.72
C ASP A 59 24.76 -5.90 -6.47
N LEU A 60 23.63 -5.25 -6.15
CA LEU A 60 23.50 -4.43 -4.95
C LEU A 60 23.75 -5.22 -3.67
N ALA A 61 23.24 -6.45 -3.57
CA ALA A 61 23.39 -7.29 -2.40
C ALA A 61 24.86 -7.70 -2.12
N CYS A 62 25.72 -7.65 -3.13
CA CYS A 62 27.16 -7.93 -3.01
C CYS A 62 28.01 -6.70 -2.72
N ASP A 63 27.46 -5.48 -2.83
CA ASP A 63 28.21 -4.21 -2.79
C ASP A 63 28.07 -3.48 -1.45
N GLY A 64 28.42 -4.12 -0.34
CA GLY A 64 28.58 -3.48 0.98
C GLY A 64 27.29 -2.92 1.59
N ILE A 65 26.14 -3.58 1.37
CA ILE A 65 24.82 -3.20 1.90
C ILE A 65 24.79 -3.21 3.44
N ASP A 66 24.22 -2.19 4.04
CA ASP A 66 23.81 -2.21 5.45
C ASP A 66 22.52 -3.01 5.61
N TRP A 67 22.67 -4.29 5.93
CA TRP A 67 21.56 -5.24 6.09
C TRP A 67 20.63 -4.91 7.26
N GLU A 68 21.16 -4.32 8.33
CA GLU A 68 20.32 -3.87 9.45
C GLU A 68 19.41 -2.73 9.00
N LEU A 69 19.95 -1.79 8.24
CA LEU A 69 19.15 -0.71 7.66
C LEU A 69 18.11 -1.24 6.67
N VAL A 70 18.44 -2.22 5.82
CA VAL A 70 17.45 -2.89 4.93
C VAL A 70 16.31 -3.50 5.73
N TRP A 71 16.64 -4.19 6.82
CA TRP A 71 15.63 -4.76 7.73
C TRP A 71 14.74 -3.69 8.36
N GLN A 72 15.33 -2.63 8.91
CA GLN A 72 14.59 -1.52 9.53
C GLN A 72 13.68 -0.80 8.54
N LEU A 73 14.18 -0.50 7.34
CA LEU A 73 13.40 0.10 6.26
C LEU A 73 12.25 -0.82 5.81
N SER A 74 12.51 -2.12 5.64
CA SER A 74 11.49 -3.09 5.23
C SER A 74 10.29 -3.10 6.18
N ARG A 75 10.56 -3.05 7.49
CA ARG A 75 9.51 -2.97 8.53
C ARG A 75 8.81 -1.62 8.56
N ALA A 76 9.57 -0.53 8.56
CA ALA A 76 9.00 0.82 8.62
C ALA A 76 8.08 1.10 7.42
N HIS A 77 8.40 0.53 6.27
CA HIS A 77 7.63 0.68 5.04
C HIS A 77 6.56 -0.39 4.82
N GLY A 78 6.44 -1.39 5.71
CA GLY A 78 5.45 -2.45 5.64
C GLY A 78 5.59 -3.35 4.42
N VAL A 79 6.83 -3.58 3.96
CA VAL A 79 7.14 -4.37 2.77
C VAL A 79 8.06 -5.58 3.05
N ALA A 80 8.32 -5.87 4.32
CA ALA A 80 9.22 -6.95 4.71
C ALA A 80 8.88 -8.31 4.09
N PRO A 81 7.61 -8.72 3.93
CA PRO A 81 7.29 -9.99 3.27
C PRO A 81 7.75 -10.07 1.81
N LEU A 82 7.54 -9.00 1.05
CA LEU A 82 7.94 -8.93 -0.36
C LEU A 82 9.47 -8.93 -0.48
N VAL A 83 10.14 -8.09 0.33
CA VAL A 83 11.59 -7.97 0.33
C VAL A 83 12.24 -9.30 0.67
N TYR A 84 11.82 -9.96 1.76
CA TYR A 84 12.36 -11.25 2.15
C TYR A 84 12.17 -12.32 1.08
N ARG A 85 10.97 -12.47 0.54
CA ARG A 85 10.68 -13.41 -0.53
C ARG A 85 11.64 -13.28 -1.70
N ASN A 86 11.89 -12.04 -2.15
CA ASN A 86 12.76 -11.78 -3.29
C ASN A 86 14.25 -11.98 -2.93
N LEU A 87 14.69 -11.55 -1.76
CA LEU A 87 16.08 -11.76 -1.31
C LEU A 87 16.44 -13.24 -1.21
N VAL A 88 15.57 -14.06 -0.59
CA VAL A 88 15.85 -15.51 -0.48
C VAL A 88 15.77 -16.26 -1.80
N THR A 89 15.06 -15.69 -2.79
CA THR A 89 14.95 -16.28 -4.12
C THR A 89 16.12 -15.87 -5.02
N ILE A 90 16.62 -14.63 -4.88
CA ILE A 90 17.61 -14.05 -5.79
C ILE A 90 19.04 -14.22 -5.26
N CYS A 91 19.27 -13.87 -4.00
CA CYS A 91 20.62 -13.83 -3.40
C CYS A 91 20.66 -14.35 -1.96
N PRO A 92 20.20 -15.60 -1.68
CA PRO A 92 20.10 -16.11 -0.31
C PRO A 92 21.44 -16.13 0.45
N ALA A 93 22.55 -16.31 -0.25
CA ALA A 93 23.88 -16.34 0.36
C ALA A 93 24.43 -14.96 0.75
N ALA A 94 23.87 -13.87 0.21
CA ALA A 94 24.30 -12.51 0.55
C ALA A 94 23.69 -12.01 1.86
N VAL A 95 22.54 -12.56 2.27
CA VAL A 95 21.82 -12.12 3.46
C VAL A 95 22.43 -12.72 4.71
N PRO A 96 22.90 -11.93 5.71
CA PRO A 96 23.41 -12.48 6.97
C PRO A 96 22.37 -13.33 7.71
N SER A 97 22.83 -14.40 8.38
CA SER A 97 21.94 -15.36 9.06
C SER A 97 21.02 -14.71 10.10
N SER A 98 21.50 -13.70 10.83
CA SER A 98 20.70 -12.96 11.82
C SER A 98 19.55 -12.18 11.15
N ILE A 99 19.82 -11.56 10.04
CA ILE A 99 18.81 -10.79 9.26
C ILE A 99 17.82 -11.74 8.60
N HIS A 100 18.31 -12.85 8.02
CA HIS A 100 17.45 -13.89 7.47
C HIS A 100 16.45 -14.42 8.53
N GLU A 101 16.93 -14.69 9.74
CA GLU A 101 16.08 -15.15 10.84
C GLU A 101 15.08 -14.07 11.31
N ALA A 102 15.48 -12.80 11.36
CA ALA A 102 14.60 -11.69 11.67
C ALA A 102 13.43 -11.57 10.66
N PHE A 103 13.74 -11.59 9.37
CA PHE A 103 12.73 -11.62 8.31
C PHE A 103 11.81 -12.81 8.39
N ARG A 104 12.38 -14.01 8.58
CA ARG A 104 11.62 -15.26 8.66
C ARG A 104 10.58 -15.21 9.77
N ARG A 105 10.98 -14.82 10.99
CA ARG A 105 10.06 -14.69 12.15
C ARG A 105 8.97 -13.67 11.88
N HIS A 106 9.32 -12.52 11.35
CA HIS A 106 8.36 -11.46 11.02
C HIS A 106 7.33 -11.94 9.99
N ASN A 107 7.77 -12.58 8.92
CA ASN A 107 6.88 -13.09 7.88
C ASN A 107 5.95 -14.19 8.39
N GLN A 108 6.44 -15.10 9.26
CA GLN A 108 5.60 -16.10 9.89
C GLN A 108 4.53 -15.46 10.78
N ALA A 109 4.89 -14.47 11.59
CA ALA A 109 3.94 -13.72 12.40
C ALA A 109 2.91 -12.96 11.55
N ASN A 110 3.35 -12.31 10.47
CA ASN A 110 2.46 -11.63 9.52
C ASN A 110 1.47 -12.59 8.86
N ALA A 111 1.91 -13.74 8.38
CA ALA A 111 1.05 -14.73 7.75
C ALA A 111 0.00 -15.28 8.73
N LEU A 112 0.39 -15.53 9.99
CA LEU A 112 -0.50 -15.97 11.05
C LEU A 112 -1.54 -14.90 11.39
N LEU A 113 -1.11 -13.65 11.57
CA LEU A 113 -2.00 -12.51 11.83
C LEU A 113 -3.00 -12.32 10.68
N ASN A 114 -2.54 -12.31 9.44
CA ASN A 114 -3.42 -12.13 8.29
C ASN A 114 -4.44 -13.27 8.14
N SER A 115 -4.06 -14.50 8.49
CA SER A 115 -4.99 -15.64 8.53
C SER A 115 -6.06 -15.45 9.61
N LEU A 116 -5.68 -14.93 10.77
CA LEU A 116 -6.61 -14.57 11.84
C LEU A 116 -7.55 -13.44 11.42
N LEU A 117 -7.00 -12.35 10.84
CA LEU A 117 -7.78 -11.21 10.36
C LEU A 117 -8.77 -11.63 9.26
N ALA A 118 -8.38 -12.53 8.35
CA ALA A 118 -9.28 -13.04 7.31
C ALA A 118 -10.45 -13.83 7.89
N LYS A 119 -10.21 -14.65 8.91
CA LYS A 119 -11.25 -15.43 9.60
C LYS A 119 -12.19 -14.51 10.38
N GLU A 120 -11.62 -13.55 11.11
CA GLU A 120 -12.40 -12.59 11.90
C GLU A 120 -13.23 -11.67 11.00
N LEU A 121 -12.68 -11.21 9.88
CA LEU A 121 -13.41 -10.43 8.88
C LEU A 121 -14.69 -11.14 8.42
N VAL A 122 -14.61 -12.43 8.07
CA VAL A 122 -15.79 -13.21 7.66
C VAL A 122 -16.81 -13.28 8.79
N THR A 123 -16.37 -13.53 10.03
CA THR A 123 -17.25 -13.57 11.21
C THR A 123 -17.98 -12.24 11.41
N LEU A 124 -17.26 -11.12 11.29
CA LEU A 124 -17.84 -9.78 11.45
C LEU A 124 -18.83 -9.44 10.34
N LEU A 125 -18.50 -9.77 9.08
CA LEU A 125 -19.39 -9.53 7.94
C LEU A 125 -20.69 -10.32 8.08
N ASP A 126 -20.62 -11.58 8.53
CA ASP A 126 -21.80 -12.41 8.78
C ASP A 126 -22.66 -11.87 9.93
N ALA A 127 -22.02 -11.42 11.02
CA ALA A 127 -22.72 -10.81 12.16
C ALA A 127 -23.41 -9.48 11.79
N LEU A 128 -22.75 -8.65 10.96
CA LEU A 128 -23.30 -7.40 10.45
C LEU A 128 -24.49 -7.67 9.50
N ALA A 129 -24.34 -8.60 8.57
CA ALA A 129 -25.38 -8.97 7.61
C ALA A 129 -26.62 -9.54 8.33
N ALA A 130 -26.45 -10.35 9.38
CA ALA A 130 -27.55 -10.89 10.20
C ALA A 130 -28.37 -9.79 10.91
N LYS A 131 -27.84 -8.58 11.01
CA LYS A 131 -28.52 -7.39 11.56
C LYS A 131 -28.89 -6.36 10.49
N GLY A 132 -28.86 -6.73 9.21
CA GLY A 132 -29.23 -5.87 8.08
C GLY A 132 -28.20 -4.77 7.78
N VAL A 133 -26.96 -4.89 8.29
CA VAL A 133 -25.89 -3.95 8.00
C VAL A 133 -25.03 -4.48 6.87
N THR A 134 -25.04 -3.81 5.74
CA THR A 134 -24.09 -4.07 4.65
C THR A 134 -22.76 -3.39 4.95
N ALA A 135 -21.69 -4.17 5.03
CA ALA A 135 -20.33 -3.68 5.23
C ALA A 135 -19.41 -4.19 4.11
N ILE A 136 -18.49 -3.35 3.66
CA ILE A 136 -17.52 -3.65 2.59
C ILE A 136 -16.11 -3.61 3.16
N PRO A 137 -15.36 -4.71 3.11
CA PRO A 137 -13.91 -4.67 3.34
C PRO A 137 -13.23 -4.09 2.10
N PHE A 138 -12.27 -3.18 2.27
CA PHE A 138 -11.65 -2.52 1.10
C PHE A 138 -10.12 -2.48 1.11
N LYS A 139 -9.47 -2.69 2.23
CA LYS A 139 -8.02 -2.84 2.39
C LYS A 139 -7.70 -4.15 3.12
N GLY A 140 -6.67 -4.16 3.96
CA GLY A 140 -6.33 -5.31 4.79
C GLY A 140 -6.16 -6.59 3.97
N VAL A 141 -6.74 -7.66 4.46
CA VAL A 141 -6.62 -9.01 3.87
C VAL A 141 -7.32 -9.18 2.52
N THR A 142 -8.38 -8.39 2.25
CA THR A 142 -9.03 -8.41 0.93
C THR A 142 -8.15 -7.83 -0.15
N LEU A 143 -7.41 -6.76 0.17
CA LEU A 143 -6.41 -6.19 -0.74
C LEU A 143 -5.22 -7.14 -0.91
N ALA A 144 -4.73 -7.78 0.16
CA ALA A 144 -3.69 -8.81 0.07
C ALA A 144 -4.08 -9.90 -0.92
N GLN A 145 -5.31 -10.38 -0.87
CA GLN A 145 -5.81 -11.39 -1.80
C GLN A 145 -6.00 -10.84 -3.23
N THR A 146 -6.55 -9.63 -3.35
CA THR A 146 -6.96 -9.05 -4.65
C THR A 146 -5.77 -8.57 -5.48
N ALA A 147 -4.78 -7.91 -4.83
CA ALA A 147 -3.64 -7.31 -5.49
C ALA A 147 -2.39 -8.21 -5.45
N TYR A 148 -2.13 -8.89 -4.33
CA TYR A 148 -0.91 -9.70 -4.18
C TYR A 148 -1.14 -11.19 -4.46
N GLY A 149 -2.38 -11.67 -4.35
CA GLY A 149 -2.75 -13.08 -4.57
C GLY A 149 -2.33 -14.03 -3.45
N ASP A 150 -1.78 -13.51 -2.37
CA ASP A 150 -1.32 -14.23 -1.19
C ASP A 150 -1.45 -13.34 0.04
N LEU A 151 -2.13 -13.84 1.08
CA LEU A 151 -2.34 -13.10 2.33
C LEU A 151 -1.02 -12.76 3.05
N GLY A 152 0.00 -13.61 2.92
CA GLY A 152 1.29 -13.44 3.58
C GLY A 152 2.17 -12.34 3.00
N LEU A 153 1.88 -11.83 1.80
CA LEU A 153 2.75 -10.88 1.09
C LEU A 153 2.49 -9.41 1.41
N ARG A 154 1.40 -9.09 2.10
CA ARG A 154 1.07 -7.73 2.53
C ARG A 154 0.96 -7.66 4.05
N GLU A 155 1.56 -6.64 4.66
CA GLU A 155 1.39 -6.41 6.09
C GLU A 155 0.04 -5.73 6.36
N CYS A 156 -0.82 -6.40 7.16
CA CYS A 156 -2.10 -5.89 7.63
C CYS A 156 -2.05 -5.71 9.14
N ALA A 157 -2.64 -4.60 9.64
CA ALA A 157 -2.69 -4.30 11.07
C ALA A 157 -4.12 -4.46 11.64
N ASP A 158 -5.13 -4.29 10.80
CA ASP A 158 -6.52 -4.12 11.17
C ASP A 158 -7.47 -4.66 10.10
N ILE A 159 -8.76 -4.57 10.39
CA ILE A 159 -9.86 -4.86 9.48
C ILE A 159 -10.53 -3.54 9.12
N ASP A 160 -10.34 -3.10 7.87
CA ASP A 160 -11.01 -1.91 7.33
C ASP A 160 -12.40 -2.26 6.82
N LEU A 161 -13.44 -1.70 7.43
CA LEU A 161 -14.83 -1.86 7.03
C LEU A 161 -15.46 -0.54 6.64
N PHE A 162 -16.08 -0.49 5.48
CA PHE A 162 -16.87 0.65 5.04
C PHE A 162 -18.36 0.33 5.16
N VAL A 163 -19.12 1.23 5.79
CA VAL A 163 -20.58 1.13 5.98
C VAL A 163 -21.26 2.42 5.55
N GLU A 164 -22.57 2.34 5.28
CA GLU A 164 -23.36 3.57 5.12
C GLU A 164 -23.47 4.33 6.44
N GLN A 165 -23.46 5.67 6.38
CA GLN A 165 -23.51 6.52 7.56
C GLN A 165 -24.72 6.22 8.46
N GLY A 166 -25.89 5.98 7.87
CA GLY A 166 -27.10 5.60 8.63
C GLY A 166 -27.00 4.25 9.34
N ALA A 167 -26.08 3.38 8.92
CA ALA A 167 -25.89 2.06 9.52
C ALA A 167 -24.90 2.05 10.70
N ILE A 168 -24.19 3.17 10.95
CA ILE A 168 -23.16 3.25 12.01
C ILE A 168 -23.68 2.84 13.39
N PRO A 169 -24.84 3.34 13.88
CA PRO A 169 -25.32 2.97 15.21
C PRO A 169 -25.55 1.47 15.37
N GLN A 170 -26.05 0.82 14.30
CA GLN A 170 -26.28 -0.63 14.31
C GLN A 170 -24.97 -1.39 14.18
N ALA A 171 -24.04 -0.96 13.31
CA ALA A 171 -22.72 -1.55 13.16
C ALA A 171 -21.94 -1.53 14.50
N ARG A 172 -21.97 -0.43 15.23
CA ARG A 172 -21.36 -0.31 16.57
C ARG A 172 -21.94 -1.32 17.55
N LYS A 173 -23.28 -1.48 17.61
CA LYS A 173 -23.94 -2.47 18.49
C LYS A 173 -23.48 -3.90 18.15
N VAL A 174 -23.33 -4.21 16.87
CA VAL A 174 -22.82 -5.53 16.43
C VAL A 174 -21.37 -5.71 16.90
N LEU A 175 -20.48 -4.74 16.65
CA LEU A 175 -19.08 -4.82 17.09
C LEU A 175 -18.98 -5.00 18.62
N TRP A 176 -19.77 -4.28 19.41
CA TRP A 176 -19.81 -4.47 20.87
C TRP A 176 -20.25 -5.87 21.26
N SER A 177 -21.28 -6.42 20.60
CA SER A 177 -21.76 -7.79 20.88
C SER A 177 -20.71 -8.86 20.52
N GLN A 178 -19.79 -8.55 19.60
CA GLN A 178 -18.65 -9.40 19.22
C GLN A 178 -17.41 -9.18 20.12
N GLY A 179 -17.53 -8.36 21.18
CA GLY A 179 -16.47 -8.12 22.15
C GLY A 179 -15.45 -7.05 21.75
N TYR A 180 -15.79 -6.20 20.79
CA TYR A 180 -15.00 -5.02 20.44
C TYR A 180 -15.38 -3.82 21.28
N GLN A 181 -14.42 -2.95 21.56
CA GLN A 181 -14.61 -1.71 22.31
C GLN A 181 -14.01 -0.54 21.52
N LEU A 182 -14.65 0.62 21.62
CA LEU A 182 -14.12 1.85 21.06
C LEU A 182 -12.82 2.21 21.79
N THR A 183 -11.80 2.64 21.06
CA THR A 183 -10.54 3.06 21.68
C THR A 183 -10.69 4.40 22.40
N SER A 184 -9.82 4.67 23.37
CA SER A 184 -9.87 5.91 24.16
C SER A 184 -9.63 7.17 23.32
N GLN A 185 -8.93 7.04 22.20
CA GLN A 185 -8.71 8.14 21.23
C GLN A 185 -10.01 8.57 20.55
N ASP A 186 -10.94 7.63 20.34
CA ASP A 186 -12.23 7.89 19.69
C ASP A 186 -13.37 8.19 20.66
N MET A 187 -13.15 8.03 21.96
CA MET A 187 -14.19 8.30 22.98
C MET A 187 -14.53 9.79 23.13
N GLY A 188 -13.63 10.70 22.71
CA GLY A 188 -13.84 12.14 22.68
C GLY A 188 -14.30 12.71 21.35
N GLY A 189 -14.27 11.92 20.28
CA GLY A 189 -14.55 12.31 18.93
C GLY A 189 -15.75 11.55 18.35
N GLY A 190 -16.97 11.88 18.75
CA GLY A 190 -18.17 11.31 18.12
C GLY A 190 -18.42 11.88 16.71
N GLU A 191 -19.59 11.64 16.14
CA GLU A 191 -20.04 12.23 14.84
C GLU A 191 -19.85 13.76 14.80
N GLU A 192 -19.75 14.41 15.95
CA GLU A 192 -19.49 15.83 16.14
C GLU A 192 -18.05 16.26 15.84
N SER A 193 -17.06 15.35 15.96
CA SER A 193 -15.64 15.65 15.67
C SER A 193 -15.32 15.78 14.18
N GLY A 194 -16.23 15.36 13.30
CA GLY A 194 -16.01 15.37 11.85
C GLY A 194 -15.07 14.26 11.34
N GLU A 195 -14.63 13.36 12.21
CA GLU A 195 -13.82 12.20 11.79
C GLU A 195 -14.65 11.22 10.97
N PRO A 196 -14.04 10.64 9.90
CA PRO A 196 -14.74 9.75 8.96
C PRO A 196 -14.80 8.30 9.41
N TYR A 197 -14.33 7.95 10.60
CA TYR A 197 -14.16 6.59 11.09
C TYR A 197 -14.27 6.47 12.61
N HIS A 198 -14.47 5.23 13.08
CA HIS A 198 -14.30 4.84 14.48
C HIS A 198 -13.35 3.64 14.56
N PHE A 199 -12.39 3.69 15.47
CA PHE A 199 -11.44 2.62 15.70
C PHE A 199 -11.86 1.76 16.89
N PHE A 200 -12.06 0.48 16.64
CA PHE A 200 -12.45 -0.51 17.63
C PHE A 200 -11.32 -1.49 17.85
N GLN A 201 -11.14 -1.92 19.10
CA GLN A 201 -10.20 -2.96 19.45
C GLN A 201 -10.90 -4.08 20.20
N ARG A 202 -10.58 -5.33 19.89
CA ARG A 202 -11.06 -6.48 20.64
C ARG A 202 -10.42 -6.49 22.01
N ARG A 203 -11.13 -6.95 23.05
CA ARG A 203 -10.64 -6.96 24.44
C ARG A 203 -9.30 -7.67 24.64
N ASN A 204 -8.97 -8.65 23.81
CA ASN A 204 -7.65 -9.33 23.82
C ASN A 204 -6.52 -8.52 23.16
N GLY A 205 -6.79 -7.36 22.60
CA GLY A 205 -5.82 -6.47 21.99
C GLY A 205 -5.23 -6.92 20.65
N ILE A 206 -5.63 -8.08 20.10
CA ILE A 206 -4.98 -8.67 18.91
C ILE A 206 -5.60 -8.14 17.61
N VAL A 207 -6.93 -7.97 17.58
CA VAL A 207 -7.65 -7.55 16.37
C VAL A 207 -8.25 -6.18 16.56
N ALA A 208 -7.97 -5.29 15.61
CA ALA A 208 -8.59 -3.97 15.52
C ALA A 208 -9.49 -3.87 14.29
N VAL A 209 -10.51 -3.01 14.36
CA VAL A 209 -11.44 -2.72 13.27
C VAL A 209 -11.50 -1.22 13.07
N ASP A 210 -11.21 -0.77 11.86
CA ASP A 210 -11.44 0.60 11.40
C ASP A 210 -12.79 0.65 10.67
N LEU A 211 -13.82 1.15 11.38
CA LEU A 211 -15.18 1.29 10.84
C LEU A 211 -15.32 2.67 10.22
N GLN A 212 -15.40 2.74 8.90
CA GLN A 212 -15.43 3.97 8.13
C GLN A 212 -16.79 4.17 7.45
N TRP A 213 -17.20 5.43 7.25
CA TRP A 213 -18.38 5.83 6.48
C TRP A 213 -18.10 6.95 5.49
N MET A 214 -16.87 7.46 5.49
CA MET A 214 -16.34 8.38 4.48
C MET A 214 -14.88 8.01 4.20
N MET A 215 -14.42 8.23 2.98
CA MET A 215 -13.04 7.90 2.55
C MET A 215 -12.01 8.95 2.97
N ALA A 216 -12.46 10.20 3.20
CA ALA A 216 -11.64 11.29 3.69
C ALA A 216 -12.51 12.28 4.48
N ARG A 217 -11.88 13.13 5.29
CA ARG A 217 -12.55 14.22 6.01
C ARG A 217 -13.32 15.13 5.03
N ARG A 218 -14.46 15.67 5.46
CA ARG A 218 -15.37 16.49 4.60
C ARG A 218 -14.67 17.66 3.92
N HIS A 219 -13.73 18.31 4.59
CA HIS A 219 -13.01 19.47 4.05
C HIS A 219 -12.13 19.12 2.83
N PHE A 220 -11.76 17.86 2.65
CA PHE A 220 -11.05 17.44 1.45
C PHE A 220 -11.92 17.47 0.18
N GLY A 221 -13.25 17.61 0.32
CA GLY A 221 -14.17 17.77 -0.82
C GLY A 221 -14.33 16.53 -1.70
N PHE A 222 -13.89 15.38 -1.22
CA PHE A 222 -14.09 14.09 -1.90
C PHE A 222 -15.58 13.76 -1.94
N ARG A 223 -16.08 13.41 -3.14
CA ARG A 223 -17.49 13.11 -3.36
C ARG A 223 -17.65 11.66 -3.81
N LEU A 224 -18.07 10.79 -2.91
CA LEU A 224 -18.42 9.42 -3.25
C LEU A 224 -19.88 9.35 -3.69
N ASP A 225 -20.13 8.94 -4.94
CA ASP A 225 -21.48 8.56 -5.36
C ASP A 225 -21.83 7.20 -4.70
N ARG A 226 -22.61 7.30 -3.62
CA ARG A 226 -22.94 6.14 -2.78
C ARG A 226 -23.72 5.07 -3.54
N SER A 227 -24.74 5.47 -4.31
CA SER A 227 -25.60 4.50 -5.00
C SER A 227 -24.83 3.68 -6.04
N ALA A 228 -24.04 4.36 -6.87
CA ALA A 228 -23.20 3.72 -7.87
C ALA A 228 -22.09 2.87 -7.25
N PHE A 229 -21.49 3.29 -6.13
CA PHE A 229 -20.46 2.59 -5.40
C PHE A 229 -20.95 1.21 -4.91
N TRP A 230 -22.08 1.17 -4.19
CA TRP A 230 -22.65 -0.08 -3.68
C TRP A 230 -23.12 -1.03 -4.80
N GLY A 231 -23.58 -0.49 -5.93
CA GLY A 231 -24.02 -1.30 -7.08
C GLY A 231 -22.89 -1.96 -7.87
N ARG A 232 -21.61 -1.61 -7.61
CA ARG A 232 -20.45 -2.11 -8.38
C ARG A 232 -19.57 -3.11 -7.64
N LEU A 233 -19.99 -3.56 -6.47
CA LEU A 233 -19.23 -4.53 -5.70
C LEU A 233 -18.97 -5.82 -6.48
N LYS A 234 -17.83 -6.43 -6.23
CA LYS A 234 -17.39 -7.68 -6.85
C LYS A 234 -17.00 -8.70 -5.78
N PRO A 235 -17.17 -10.01 -6.04
CA PRO A 235 -16.71 -11.02 -5.11
C PRO A 235 -15.18 -11.04 -5.01
N VAL A 236 -14.70 -11.12 -3.77
CA VAL A 236 -13.29 -11.37 -3.41
C VAL A 236 -13.23 -12.74 -2.73
N HIS A 237 -12.45 -13.64 -3.29
CA HIS A 237 -12.31 -15.01 -2.79
C HIS A 237 -11.23 -15.05 -1.70
N LEU A 238 -11.64 -15.05 -0.43
CA LEU A 238 -10.76 -15.36 0.71
C LEU A 238 -10.66 -16.88 0.89
N PRO A 239 -9.66 -17.40 1.58
CA PRO A 239 -9.48 -18.85 1.73
C PRO A 239 -10.70 -19.60 2.31
N THR A 240 -11.47 -18.94 3.18
CA THR A 240 -12.61 -19.54 3.88
C THR A 240 -13.96 -19.23 3.23
N LYS A 241 -14.11 -18.07 2.59
CA LYS A 241 -15.39 -17.60 2.05
C LYS A 241 -15.17 -16.47 1.03
N SER A 242 -16.03 -16.41 0.02
CA SER A 242 -16.12 -15.22 -0.83
C SER A 242 -16.91 -14.12 -0.13
N VAL A 243 -16.35 -12.90 -0.15
CA VAL A 243 -16.97 -11.69 0.40
C VAL A 243 -17.15 -10.66 -0.71
N MET A 244 -18.12 -9.76 -0.56
CA MET A 244 -18.25 -8.64 -1.49
C MET A 244 -17.20 -7.57 -1.15
N GLY A 245 -16.47 -7.11 -2.15
CA GLY A 245 -15.48 -6.06 -2.05
C GLY A 245 -15.61 -5.06 -3.19
N LEU A 246 -14.73 -4.09 -3.24
CA LEU A 246 -14.72 -3.07 -4.29
C LEU A 246 -14.36 -3.66 -5.64
N CYS A 247 -14.95 -3.12 -6.72
CA CYS A 247 -14.43 -3.38 -8.05
C CYS A 247 -13.00 -2.81 -8.18
N PRO A 248 -12.16 -3.37 -9.07
CA PRO A 248 -10.76 -2.96 -9.17
C PRO A 248 -10.55 -1.47 -9.45
N GLU A 249 -11.42 -0.86 -10.26
CA GLU A 249 -11.36 0.55 -10.63
C GLU A 249 -11.61 1.46 -9.42
N ASP A 250 -12.68 1.19 -8.66
CA ASP A 250 -13.01 1.95 -7.46
C ASP A 250 -11.94 1.73 -6.38
N LEU A 251 -11.43 0.50 -6.23
CA LEU A 251 -10.35 0.18 -5.31
C LEU A 251 -9.07 0.97 -5.65
N LEU A 252 -8.69 1.04 -6.93
CA LEU A 252 -7.53 1.80 -7.38
C LEU A 252 -7.64 3.28 -6.99
N ILE A 253 -8.80 3.90 -7.25
CA ILE A 253 -9.05 5.30 -6.89
C ILE A 253 -8.88 5.48 -5.38
N LEU A 254 -9.50 4.60 -4.57
CA LEU A 254 -9.44 4.72 -3.11
C LEU A 254 -8.05 4.47 -2.54
N LEU A 255 -7.24 3.59 -3.14
CA LEU A 255 -5.84 3.41 -2.76
C LEU A 255 -5.02 4.69 -3.02
N CYS A 256 -5.26 5.36 -4.15
CA CYS A 256 -4.59 6.62 -4.46
C CYS A 256 -5.02 7.75 -3.51
N VAL A 257 -6.30 7.85 -3.16
CA VAL A 257 -6.81 8.79 -2.16
C VAL A 257 -6.20 8.50 -0.79
N HIS A 258 -6.17 7.24 -0.37
CA HIS A 258 -5.59 6.82 0.91
C HIS A 258 -4.08 7.11 0.99
N GLY A 259 -3.31 6.75 -0.04
CA GLY A 259 -1.89 7.06 -0.11
C GLY A 259 -1.61 8.56 -0.01
N SER A 260 -2.41 9.37 -0.73
CA SER A 260 -2.28 10.82 -0.70
C SER A 260 -2.67 11.43 0.65
N LYS A 261 -3.72 10.92 1.31
CA LYS A 261 -4.14 11.32 2.66
C LYS A 261 -3.01 11.20 3.68
N HIS A 262 -2.09 10.28 3.47
CA HIS A 262 -0.93 10.01 4.32
C HIS A 262 0.39 10.39 3.64
N ALA A 263 0.35 11.29 2.66
CA ALA A 263 1.50 11.77 1.90
C ALA A 263 2.44 10.64 1.42
N TRP A 264 1.87 9.46 1.16
CA TRP A 264 2.57 8.26 0.68
C TRP A 264 3.69 7.76 1.61
N GLY A 265 3.62 8.05 2.93
CA GLY A 265 4.66 7.74 3.90
C GLY A 265 5.23 6.32 3.83
N PRO A 266 4.52 5.24 4.13
CA PRO A 266 4.96 3.88 3.89
C PRO A 266 4.96 3.48 2.41
N LEU A 267 6.04 2.84 1.96
CA LEU A 267 6.18 2.34 0.59
C LEU A 267 5.06 1.35 0.21
N LYS A 268 4.51 0.61 1.17
CA LYS A 268 3.42 -0.35 0.94
C LYS A 268 2.21 0.27 0.23
N TRP A 269 1.94 1.57 0.40
CA TRP A 269 0.81 2.20 -0.29
C TRP A 269 1.07 2.39 -1.77
N VAL A 270 2.31 2.65 -2.18
CA VAL A 270 2.69 2.66 -3.59
C VAL A 270 2.70 1.23 -4.15
N CYS A 271 3.16 0.25 -3.36
CA CYS A 271 3.09 -1.17 -3.72
C CYS A 271 1.63 -1.61 -3.93
N ASP A 272 0.69 -1.21 -3.07
CA ASP A 272 -0.73 -1.53 -3.19
C ASP A 272 -1.30 -1.11 -4.55
N VAL A 273 -0.97 0.10 -5.01
CA VAL A 273 -1.35 0.61 -6.34
C VAL A 273 -0.67 -0.20 -7.45
N ALA A 274 0.64 -0.39 -7.36
CA ALA A 274 1.43 -1.10 -8.37
C ALA A 274 0.97 -2.55 -8.54
N GLU A 275 0.77 -3.27 -7.43
CA GLU A 275 0.36 -4.67 -7.45
C GLU A 275 -1.08 -4.85 -7.93
N LEU A 276 -1.99 -3.92 -7.58
CA LEU A 276 -3.36 -3.94 -8.10
C LEU A 276 -3.37 -3.79 -9.62
N VAL A 277 -2.65 -2.80 -10.17
CA VAL A 277 -2.55 -2.58 -11.63
C VAL A 277 -1.93 -3.80 -12.31
N ARG A 278 -0.84 -4.35 -11.76
CA ARG A 278 -0.17 -5.53 -12.31
C ARG A 278 -1.09 -6.76 -12.34
N ARG A 279 -1.88 -6.95 -11.30
CA ARG A 279 -2.81 -8.10 -11.17
C ARG A 279 -4.05 -7.95 -12.02
N ARG A 280 -4.39 -6.73 -12.45
CA ARG A 280 -5.61 -6.40 -13.19
C ARG A 280 -5.29 -5.72 -14.53
N PRO A 281 -4.73 -6.46 -15.51
CA PRO A 281 -4.35 -5.87 -16.79
C PRO A 281 -5.55 -5.36 -17.63
N ALA A 282 -6.76 -5.82 -17.30
CA ALA A 282 -8.00 -5.43 -17.97
C ALA A 282 -8.75 -4.30 -17.21
N LEU A 283 -8.04 -3.43 -16.47
CA LEU A 283 -8.65 -2.25 -15.86
C LEU A 283 -9.27 -1.33 -16.92
N ASP A 284 -10.50 -0.90 -16.68
CA ASP A 284 -11.14 0.14 -17.48
C ASP A 284 -10.61 1.53 -17.07
N TRP A 285 -9.55 1.94 -17.75
CA TRP A 285 -8.89 3.22 -17.49
C TRP A 285 -9.78 4.44 -17.74
N SER A 286 -10.66 4.35 -18.75
CA SER A 286 -11.61 5.43 -19.06
C SER A 286 -12.54 5.64 -17.88
N ARG A 287 -13.01 4.54 -17.29
CA ARG A 287 -13.85 4.56 -16.10
C ARG A 287 -13.07 5.06 -14.87
N VAL A 288 -11.83 4.62 -14.65
CA VAL A 288 -10.99 5.11 -13.54
C VAL A 288 -10.89 6.64 -13.61
N LEU A 289 -10.55 7.19 -14.77
CA LEU A 289 -10.37 8.64 -14.92
C LEU A 289 -11.68 9.41 -14.83
N PHE A 290 -12.76 8.91 -15.44
CA PHE A 290 -14.08 9.50 -15.34
C PHE A 290 -14.55 9.55 -13.88
N GLN A 291 -14.50 8.42 -13.19
CA GLN A 291 -14.94 8.32 -11.81
C GLN A 291 -14.08 9.17 -10.85
N ALA A 292 -12.75 9.22 -11.09
CA ALA A 292 -11.86 10.08 -10.32
C ALA A 292 -12.19 11.57 -10.50
N GLY A 293 -12.63 11.99 -11.69
CA GLY A 293 -13.14 13.33 -11.95
C GLY A 293 -14.44 13.63 -11.18
N GLU A 294 -15.44 12.73 -11.28
CA GLU A 294 -16.70 12.82 -10.54
C GLU A 294 -16.47 12.90 -9.03
N TRP A 295 -15.52 12.11 -8.50
CA TRP A 295 -15.16 12.10 -7.09
C TRP A 295 -14.21 13.24 -6.70
N ARG A 296 -13.81 14.10 -7.63
CA ARG A 296 -12.89 15.24 -7.43
C ARG A 296 -11.54 14.86 -6.84
N CYS A 297 -10.99 13.76 -7.33
CA CYS A 297 -9.69 13.24 -6.90
C CYS A 297 -8.78 12.81 -8.06
N ARG A 298 -9.04 13.32 -9.30
CA ARG A 298 -8.30 12.93 -10.50
C ARG A 298 -6.80 13.11 -10.33
N ARG A 299 -6.35 14.26 -9.83
CA ARG A 299 -4.91 14.53 -9.61
C ARG A 299 -4.28 13.63 -8.55
N LEU A 300 -5.05 13.20 -7.52
CA LEU A 300 -4.57 12.20 -6.54
C LEU A 300 -4.34 10.83 -7.19
N VAL A 301 -5.22 10.44 -8.12
CA VAL A 301 -5.07 9.19 -8.89
C VAL A 301 -3.86 9.29 -9.80
N LEU A 302 -3.69 10.40 -10.53
CA LEU A 302 -2.53 10.63 -11.40
C LEU A 302 -1.22 10.57 -10.61
N LEU A 303 -1.15 11.19 -9.42
CA LEU A 303 0.03 11.08 -8.54
C LEU A 303 0.31 9.63 -8.13
N GLY A 304 -0.71 8.88 -7.68
CA GLY A 304 -0.55 7.48 -7.27
C GLY A 304 -0.02 6.61 -8.40
N LEU A 305 -0.55 6.78 -9.62
CA LEU A 305 -0.09 6.08 -10.81
C LEU A 305 1.34 6.49 -11.21
N ALA A 306 1.66 7.78 -11.10
CA ALA A 306 3.00 8.30 -11.38
C ALA A 306 4.05 7.75 -10.40
N MET A 307 3.72 7.66 -9.11
CA MET A 307 4.57 7.04 -8.09
C MET A 307 4.77 5.55 -8.36
N ALA A 308 3.70 4.81 -8.65
CA ALA A 308 3.77 3.39 -8.99
C ALA A 308 4.59 3.13 -10.27
N HIS A 309 4.43 3.96 -11.29
CA HIS A 309 5.23 3.88 -12.52
C HIS A 309 6.71 4.19 -12.25
N SER A 310 6.99 5.27 -11.51
CA SER A 310 8.37 5.72 -11.24
C SER A 310 9.18 4.75 -10.36
N LEU A 311 8.53 4.05 -9.41
CA LEU A 311 9.23 3.18 -8.45
C LEU A 311 9.18 1.69 -8.84
N PHE A 312 8.12 1.25 -9.51
CA PHE A 312 7.85 -0.16 -9.76
C PHE A 312 7.70 -0.51 -11.25
N ASP A 313 7.93 0.44 -12.14
CA ASP A 313 7.75 0.25 -13.58
C ASP A 313 6.35 -0.29 -13.93
N THR A 314 5.34 0.23 -13.20
CA THR A 314 3.96 -0.20 -13.36
C THR A 314 3.45 0.24 -14.74
N ALA A 315 2.81 -0.68 -15.47
CA ALA A 315 2.25 -0.41 -16.77
C ALA A 315 1.05 0.54 -16.66
N VAL A 316 1.26 1.80 -17.01
CA VAL A 316 0.23 2.84 -17.07
C VAL A 316 0.04 3.25 -18.54
N PRO A 317 -1.21 3.44 -19.02
CA PRO A 317 -1.45 3.87 -20.39
C PRO A 317 -0.71 5.15 -20.77
N LEU A 318 -0.20 5.19 -22.00
CA LEU A 318 0.60 6.33 -22.47
C LEU A 318 -0.15 7.67 -22.38
N THR A 319 -1.47 7.67 -22.63
CA THR A 319 -2.31 8.85 -22.52
C THR A 319 -2.36 9.40 -21.08
N ILE A 320 -2.33 8.53 -20.06
CA ILE A 320 -2.28 8.91 -18.66
C ILE A 320 -0.88 9.44 -18.31
N LEU A 321 0.18 8.80 -18.82
CA LEU A 321 1.55 9.29 -18.63
C LEU A 321 1.75 10.68 -19.23
N GLN A 322 1.19 10.94 -20.41
CA GLN A 322 1.19 12.27 -21.02
C GLN A 322 0.46 13.31 -20.17
N GLU A 323 -0.70 12.95 -19.59
CA GLU A 323 -1.43 13.84 -18.68
C GLU A 323 -0.60 14.14 -17.41
N ILE A 324 0.08 13.13 -16.84
CA ILE A 324 0.99 13.28 -15.71
C ILE A 324 2.14 14.23 -16.05
N GLU A 325 2.77 14.07 -17.22
CA GLU A 325 3.91 14.89 -17.65
C GLU A 325 3.54 16.36 -17.87
N THR A 326 2.31 16.63 -18.28
CA THR A 326 1.81 18.00 -18.51
C THR A 326 1.27 18.69 -17.25
N ASP A 327 1.09 17.95 -16.14
CA ASP A 327 0.68 18.55 -14.86
C ASP A 327 1.82 19.35 -14.23
N ALA A 328 1.52 20.54 -13.70
CA ALA A 328 2.52 21.44 -13.17
C ALA A 328 3.25 20.93 -11.92
N ASP A 329 2.57 20.14 -11.07
CA ASP A 329 3.05 19.75 -9.75
C ASP A 329 3.49 18.27 -9.68
N ILE A 330 2.75 17.37 -10.34
CA ILE A 330 2.95 15.92 -10.23
C ILE A 330 4.38 15.48 -10.60
N PRO A 331 5.00 15.93 -11.72
CA PRO A 331 6.37 15.55 -12.05
C PRO A 331 7.38 16.00 -11.00
N VAL A 332 7.14 17.13 -10.34
CA VAL A 332 8.00 17.64 -9.26
C VAL A 332 7.87 16.78 -8.00
N LEU A 333 6.64 16.44 -7.62
CA LEU A 333 6.34 15.58 -6.47
C LEU A 333 6.96 14.19 -6.64
N VAL A 334 6.77 13.55 -7.80
CA VAL A 334 7.30 12.22 -8.11
C VAL A 334 8.84 12.18 -8.04
N ARG A 335 9.53 13.27 -8.37
CA ARG A 335 11.00 13.34 -8.21
C ARG A 335 11.47 13.53 -6.77
N LYS A 336 10.68 14.22 -5.93
CA LYS A 336 11.05 14.57 -4.56
C LYS A 336 10.64 13.50 -3.54
N MET A 337 9.41 12.99 -3.63
CA MET A 337 8.82 12.11 -2.63
C MET A 337 9.59 10.80 -2.40
N PRO A 338 10.05 10.05 -3.41
CA PRO A 338 10.79 8.82 -3.20
C PRO A 338 12.08 9.00 -2.41
N LYS A 339 12.77 10.14 -2.61
CA LYS A 339 13.99 10.47 -1.87
C LYS A 339 13.74 10.73 -0.39
N GLN A 340 12.60 11.32 -0.05
CA GLN A 340 12.21 11.59 1.33
C GLN A 340 11.72 10.31 2.01
N LEU A 341 10.91 9.53 1.32
CA LEU A 341 10.37 8.25 1.76
C LEU A 341 11.46 7.31 2.31
N LEU A 342 12.54 7.11 1.57
CA LEU A 342 13.56 6.10 1.85
C LEU A 342 14.77 6.63 2.63
N LYS A 343 14.70 7.88 3.13
CA LYS A 343 15.81 8.48 3.91
C LYS A 343 15.79 8.12 5.39
N ASN A 344 14.62 7.98 6.00
CA ASN A 344 14.56 7.81 7.45
C ASN A 344 13.35 6.96 7.89
N PRO A 345 13.59 5.78 8.49
CA PRO A 345 12.53 4.88 8.93
C PRO A 345 11.74 5.40 10.15
N ARG A 346 12.19 6.46 10.81
CA ARG A 346 11.61 6.93 12.09
C ARG A 346 10.70 8.15 11.99
N HIS A 347 10.65 8.82 10.86
CA HIS A 347 9.78 9.97 10.67
C HIS A 347 8.56 9.54 9.85
N GLY A 348 7.44 9.32 10.54
CA GLY A 348 6.12 9.44 9.91
C GLY A 348 6.06 10.79 9.19
N ILE A 349 5.41 10.84 8.04
CA ILE A 349 5.17 12.12 7.38
C ILE A 349 4.20 12.89 8.26
N ASP A 350 4.57 14.12 8.60
CA ASP A 350 3.80 15.07 9.38
C ASP A 350 2.42 15.28 8.74
N GLU A 351 1.38 15.40 9.55
CA GLU A 351 0.01 15.67 9.08
C GLU A 351 -0.03 16.95 8.24
N ASP A 352 0.77 17.95 8.60
CA ASP A 352 0.92 19.20 7.84
C ASP A 352 1.42 18.96 6.41
N CYS A 353 2.32 17.99 6.21
CA CYS A 353 2.79 17.59 4.88
C CYS A 353 1.68 16.92 4.06
N ALA A 354 0.82 16.14 4.70
CA ALA A 354 -0.29 15.48 4.02
C ALA A 354 -1.34 16.50 3.57
N GLU A 355 -1.67 17.47 4.42
CA GLU A 355 -2.59 18.56 4.10
C GLU A 355 -2.04 19.46 2.98
N ALA A 356 -0.75 19.82 3.05
CA ALA A 356 -0.07 20.58 2.00
C ALA A 356 -0.09 19.85 0.64
N LEU A 357 0.12 18.53 0.65
CA LEU A 357 0.01 17.71 -0.56
C LEU A 357 -1.41 17.72 -1.13
N TYR A 358 -2.42 17.55 -0.27
CA TYR A 358 -3.82 17.63 -0.68
C TYR A 358 -4.17 19.00 -1.26
N MET A 359 -3.69 20.08 -0.64
CA MET A 359 -3.88 21.45 -1.13
C MET A 359 -3.31 21.63 -2.54
N THR A 360 -2.08 21.13 -2.75
CA THR A 360 -1.39 21.21 -4.03
C THR A 360 -2.13 20.45 -5.13
N LEU A 361 -2.74 19.31 -4.79
CA LEU A 361 -3.37 18.38 -5.75
C LEU A 361 -4.89 18.58 -5.92
N LYS A 362 -5.49 19.62 -5.37
CA LYS A 362 -6.88 19.94 -5.67
C LYS A 362 -7.08 20.26 -7.14
N ASP A 363 -8.14 19.71 -7.74
CA ASP A 363 -8.44 19.83 -9.15
C ASP A 363 -8.75 21.27 -9.60
N SER A 364 -9.17 22.17 -8.68
CA SER A 364 -9.39 23.57 -8.99
C SER A 364 -8.81 24.53 -7.93
N TRP A 365 -8.41 25.74 -8.38
CA TRP A 365 -7.89 26.79 -7.48
C TRP A 365 -8.95 27.27 -6.48
N LEU A 366 -10.22 27.27 -6.85
CA LEU A 366 -11.35 27.60 -5.97
C LEU A 366 -11.49 26.60 -4.82
N GLU A 367 -11.22 25.32 -5.08
CA GLU A 367 -11.19 24.28 -4.05
C GLU A 367 -9.97 24.41 -3.16
N ARG A 368 -8.80 24.76 -3.72
CA ARG A 368 -7.59 25.10 -2.95
C ARG A 368 -7.86 26.25 -1.98
N TRP A 369 -8.50 27.32 -2.47
CA TRP A 369 -8.84 28.48 -1.65
C TRP A 369 -9.83 28.15 -0.54
N LYS A 370 -10.91 27.43 -0.84
CA LYS A 370 -11.91 26.99 0.16
C LYS A 370 -11.28 26.11 1.26
N LEU A 371 -10.39 25.23 0.90
CA LEU A 371 -9.69 24.38 1.85
C LEU A 371 -8.73 25.21 2.72
N GLY A 372 -7.96 26.14 2.14
CA GLY A 372 -7.11 27.07 2.89
C GLY A 372 -7.87 27.88 3.94
N VAL A 373 -9.06 28.39 3.59
CA VAL A 373 -9.94 29.09 4.54
C VAL A 373 -10.49 28.15 5.63
N ALA A 374 -10.74 26.88 5.33
CA ALA A 374 -11.22 25.88 6.30
C ALA A 374 -10.13 25.46 7.31
N LEU A 375 -8.87 25.42 6.88
CA LEU A 375 -7.71 25.08 7.73
C LEU A 375 -7.24 26.25 8.61
N CYS A 376 -7.61 27.47 8.27
CA CYS A 376 -7.34 28.69 9.07
C CYS A 376 -8.41 28.98 10.13
N ARG A 377 -9.44 28.16 10.24
CA ARG A 377 -10.50 28.22 11.27
C ARG A 377 -10.36 27.08 12.27
#